data_47aeb2d9c8d43624aff627058edc8f5d
#
_entry.id   47aeb2d9c8d43624aff627058edc8f5d
#
_cell.length_a   1.000
_cell.length_b   1.000
_cell.length_c   1.000
_cell.angle_alpha   90.00
_cell.angle_beta   90.00
_cell.angle_gamma   90.00
#
_symmetry.space_group_name_H-M   'P 1'
#
loop_
_entity.id
_entity.type
_entity.pdbx_description
1 polymer ?
#
loop_
_entity_poly.entity_id
_entity_poly.type
_entity_poly.pdbx_seq_one_letter_code
_entity_poly.pdbx_strand_id
1 'polypeptide(L)'
;MIAIGDGIPTDTCIASNAEALARYAALCQEGDLVPIVEPEVLMDGTHTIQRYFEVTEATLRSVFNALAAHRVVLEGMLLKPNMVLSGKECPQQASVQEVAEATVRCMKRVVPAAVPGLVFLSGGQTDSQATEHLNAMNRLSDLPWQLSFSFGRALQAPVLNAWKGDPAKVADAQQAFHHRAMCNSKARFGKYTEEMESAKAA
;
A
#
# COMPACT_ATOMS: atom_id res chain seq x y z
N MET A 1 6.09 -5.14 10.49
CA MET A 1 6.43 -3.74 10.11
C MET A 1 7.93 -3.53 10.21
N ILE A 2 8.52 -2.82 9.27
CA ILE A 2 9.96 -2.53 9.16
C ILE A 2 10.15 -1.02 9.31
N ALA A 3 10.89 -0.59 10.33
CA ALA A 3 11.27 0.81 10.52
C ALA A 3 12.60 1.12 9.82
N ILE A 4 12.77 2.36 9.37
CA ILE A 4 14.01 2.89 8.81
C ILE A 4 14.62 3.89 9.80
N GLY A 5 15.89 3.74 10.11
CA GLY A 5 16.64 4.61 11.02
C GLY A 5 18.14 4.34 10.95
N ASP A 6 18.88 4.89 11.91
CA ASP A 6 20.31 4.61 12.00
C ASP A 6 20.54 3.14 12.41
N GLY A 7 21.29 2.39 11.60
CA GLY A 7 21.55 0.97 11.79
C GLY A 7 20.34 0.04 11.61
N ILE A 8 19.18 0.52 11.18
CA ILE A 8 17.97 -0.29 10.94
C ILE A 8 17.34 -0.03 9.56
N PRO A 9 16.63 -1.06 8.99
CA PRO A 9 16.44 -2.40 9.53
C PRO A 9 17.71 -3.24 9.49
N THR A 10 17.82 -4.22 10.41
CA THR A 10 18.84 -5.26 10.32
C THR A 10 18.37 -6.40 9.41
N ASP A 11 19.31 -7.19 8.86
CA ASP A 11 18.96 -8.36 8.05
C ASP A 11 18.13 -9.38 8.85
N THR A 12 18.40 -9.54 10.13
CA THR A 12 17.62 -10.40 11.03
C THR A 12 16.17 -9.90 11.17
N CYS A 13 15.97 -8.59 11.28
CA CYS A 13 14.63 -8.01 11.33
C CYS A 13 13.84 -8.31 10.04
N ILE A 14 14.45 -8.10 8.88
CA ILE A 14 13.83 -8.38 7.57
C ILE A 14 13.51 -9.87 7.45
N ALA A 15 14.48 -10.75 7.74
CA ALA A 15 14.31 -12.20 7.62
C ALA A 15 13.21 -12.75 8.56
N SER A 16 13.17 -12.29 9.81
CA SER A 16 12.15 -12.72 10.78
C SER A 16 10.74 -12.29 10.39
N ASN A 17 10.59 -11.07 9.86
CA ASN A 17 9.29 -10.59 9.34
C ASN A 17 8.86 -11.40 8.11
N ALA A 18 9.79 -11.69 7.19
CA ALA A 18 9.53 -12.47 5.98
C ALA A 18 9.07 -13.90 6.32
N GLU A 19 9.76 -14.55 7.25
CA GLU A 19 9.40 -15.90 7.72
C GLU A 19 8.00 -15.93 8.37
N ALA A 20 7.68 -14.95 9.21
CA ALA A 20 6.37 -14.86 9.83
C ALA A 20 5.24 -14.70 8.80
N LEU A 21 5.45 -13.84 7.79
CA LEU A 21 4.48 -13.61 6.70
C LEU A 21 4.29 -14.85 5.82
N ALA A 22 5.38 -15.55 5.49
CA ALA A 22 5.31 -16.77 4.68
C ALA A 22 4.58 -17.90 5.41
N ARG A 23 4.85 -18.08 6.69
CA ARG A 23 4.12 -19.06 7.53
C ARG A 23 2.64 -18.72 7.61
N TYR A 24 2.31 -17.45 7.84
CA TYR A 24 0.92 -16.98 7.81
C TYR A 24 0.23 -17.29 6.48
N ALA A 25 0.88 -16.99 5.35
CA ALA A 25 0.32 -17.23 4.04
C ALA A 25 0.08 -18.72 3.76
N ALA A 26 1.05 -19.59 4.10
CA ALA A 26 0.91 -21.03 3.96
C ALA A 26 -0.26 -21.58 4.78
N LEU A 27 -0.38 -21.19 6.05
CA LEU A 27 -1.47 -21.62 6.92
C LEU A 27 -2.85 -21.13 6.44
N CYS A 28 -2.92 -19.92 5.87
CA CYS A 28 -4.16 -19.45 5.25
C CYS A 28 -4.57 -20.36 4.08
N GLN A 29 -3.63 -20.68 3.19
CA GLN A 29 -3.93 -21.55 2.04
C GLN A 29 -4.27 -22.99 2.45
N GLU A 30 -3.64 -23.54 3.47
CA GLU A 30 -4.05 -24.82 4.07
C GLU A 30 -5.48 -24.79 4.63
N GLY A 31 -5.95 -23.61 5.08
CA GLY A 31 -7.32 -23.38 5.54
C GLY A 31 -8.29 -22.90 4.46
N ASP A 32 -7.96 -23.05 3.18
CA ASP A 32 -8.78 -22.61 2.04
C ASP A 32 -9.09 -21.10 2.05
N LEU A 33 -8.16 -20.27 2.61
CA LEU A 33 -8.25 -18.82 2.65
C LEU A 33 -7.23 -18.19 1.69
N VAL A 34 -7.63 -17.12 1.03
CA VAL A 34 -6.71 -16.27 0.23
C VAL A 34 -5.96 -15.32 1.17
N PRO A 35 -4.63 -15.50 1.36
CA PRO A 35 -3.86 -14.60 2.21
C PRO A 35 -3.65 -13.23 1.56
N ILE A 36 -3.72 -12.17 2.36
CA ILE A 36 -3.21 -10.84 2.01
C ILE A 36 -1.90 -10.65 2.75
N VAL A 37 -0.79 -10.76 2.03
CA VAL A 37 0.56 -10.64 2.59
C VAL A 37 0.95 -9.17 2.68
N GLU A 38 1.19 -8.67 3.90
CA GLU A 38 1.40 -7.24 4.18
C GLU A 38 2.79 -6.95 4.76
N PRO A 39 3.85 -6.87 3.92
CA PRO A 39 5.19 -6.46 4.33
C PRO A 39 5.29 -4.93 4.36
N GLU A 40 4.88 -4.30 5.44
CA GLU A 40 4.90 -2.85 5.58
C GLU A 40 6.27 -2.33 5.99
N VAL A 41 6.83 -1.42 5.20
CA VAL A 41 7.91 -0.51 5.61
C VAL A 41 7.29 0.82 6.04
N LEU A 42 7.68 1.33 7.21
CA LEU A 42 7.10 2.54 7.79
C LEU A 42 7.63 3.80 7.10
N MET A 43 6.76 4.78 6.90
CA MET A 43 7.14 6.09 6.36
C MET A 43 7.63 7.10 7.42
N ASP A 44 7.61 6.70 8.71
CA ASP A 44 8.08 7.57 9.79
C ASP A 44 9.59 7.77 9.70
N GLY A 45 10.05 9.01 9.93
CA GLY A 45 11.46 9.38 9.90
C GLY A 45 11.84 10.32 8.74
N THR A 46 13.15 10.57 8.62
CA THR A 46 13.72 11.58 7.71
C THR A 46 14.36 10.99 6.45
N HIS A 47 14.19 9.71 6.20
CA HIS A 47 14.81 9.01 5.08
C HIS A 47 14.30 9.50 3.72
N THR A 48 15.19 9.45 2.72
CA THR A 48 14.87 9.79 1.33
C THR A 48 14.04 8.70 0.66
N ILE A 49 13.35 9.03 -0.43
CA ILE A 49 12.65 8.06 -1.28
C ILE A 49 13.60 6.96 -1.79
N GLN A 50 14.87 7.29 -2.05
CA GLN A 50 15.87 6.31 -2.47
C GLN A 50 16.14 5.28 -1.36
N ARG A 51 16.32 5.73 -0.11
CA ARG A 51 16.53 4.81 1.03
C ARG A 51 15.29 3.96 1.27
N TYR A 52 14.11 4.54 1.14
CA TYR A 52 12.87 3.79 1.25
C TYR A 52 12.74 2.70 0.17
N PHE A 53 13.12 3.04 -1.07
CA PHE A 53 13.18 2.09 -2.18
C PHE A 53 14.07 0.89 -1.86
N GLU A 54 15.29 1.13 -1.39
CA GLU A 54 16.27 0.08 -1.05
C GLU A 54 15.73 -0.87 0.03
N VAL A 55 15.15 -0.32 1.09
CA VAL A 55 14.59 -1.12 2.19
C VAL A 55 13.36 -1.89 1.73
N THR A 56 12.48 -1.27 0.94
CA THR A 56 11.31 -1.95 0.38
C THR A 56 11.72 -3.09 -0.56
N GLU A 57 12.69 -2.86 -1.44
CA GLU A 57 13.22 -3.89 -2.34
C GLU A 57 13.81 -5.07 -1.56
N ALA A 58 14.65 -4.80 -0.55
CA ALA A 58 15.26 -5.84 0.28
C ALA A 58 14.20 -6.64 1.06
N THR A 59 13.22 -5.95 1.64
CA THR A 59 12.12 -6.57 2.37
C THR A 59 11.29 -7.48 1.46
N LEU A 60 10.85 -6.99 0.30
CA LEU A 60 10.05 -7.78 -0.63
C LEU A 60 10.82 -8.99 -1.18
N ARG A 61 12.10 -8.83 -1.49
CA ARG A 61 12.95 -9.94 -1.93
C ARG A 61 13.01 -11.04 -0.87
N SER A 62 13.20 -10.68 0.39
CA SER A 62 13.21 -11.63 1.51
C SER A 62 11.86 -12.32 1.66
N VAL A 63 10.75 -11.57 1.55
CA VAL A 63 9.38 -12.11 1.64
C VAL A 63 9.11 -13.11 0.53
N PHE A 64 9.42 -12.82 -0.73
CA PHE A 64 9.17 -13.76 -1.82
C PHE A 64 10.07 -15.00 -1.76
N ASN A 65 11.29 -14.88 -1.27
CA ASN A 65 12.14 -16.04 -0.99
C ASN A 65 11.52 -16.95 0.10
N ALA A 66 11.00 -16.36 1.18
CA ALA A 66 10.33 -17.11 2.24
C ALA A 66 9.02 -17.74 1.75
N LEU A 67 8.19 -17.01 0.99
CA LEU A 67 6.96 -17.55 0.37
C LEU A 67 7.26 -18.77 -0.50
N ALA A 68 8.32 -18.71 -1.31
CA ALA A 68 8.75 -19.83 -2.15
C ALA A 68 9.22 -21.03 -1.30
N ALA A 69 9.99 -20.80 -0.22
CA ALA A 69 10.44 -21.85 0.71
C ALA A 69 9.24 -22.55 1.39
N HIS A 70 8.19 -21.80 1.72
CA HIS A 70 6.93 -22.31 2.28
C HIS A 70 5.95 -22.85 1.22
N ARG A 71 6.34 -22.85 -0.06
CA ARG A 71 5.53 -23.36 -1.19
C ARG A 71 4.16 -22.70 -1.31
N VAL A 72 4.08 -21.40 -0.97
CA VAL A 72 2.86 -20.60 -1.14
C VAL A 72 2.54 -20.45 -2.62
N VAL A 73 1.30 -20.72 -3.00
CA VAL A 73 0.78 -20.54 -4.36
C VAL A 73 0.54 -19.05 -4.60
N LEU A 74 1.35 -18.44 -5.46
CA LEU A 74 1.35 -16.99 -5.67
C LEU A 74 0.08 -16.49 -6.36
N GLU A 75 -0.51 -17.29 -7.23
CA GLU A 75 -1.78 -17.02 -7.91
C GLU A 75 -2.97 -17.00 -6.94
N GLY A 76 -2.81 -17.60 -5.76
CA GLY A 76 -3.81 -17.69 -4.70
C GLY A 76 -3.60 -16.68 -3.57
N MET A 77 -2.84 -15.58 -3.78
CA MET A 77 -2.61 -14.56 -2.76
C MET A 77 -2.78 -13.14 -3.31
N LEU A 78 -2.89 -12.16 -2.42
CA LEU A 78 -2.70 -10.74 -2.72
C LEU A 78 -1.49 -10.20 -1.94
N LEU A 79 -0.77 -9.27 -2.54
CA LEU A 79 0.26 -8.51 -1.86
C LEU A 79 -0.31 -7.16 -1.40
N LYS A 80 -0.10 -6.78 -0.14
CA LYS A 80 -0.46 -5.46 0.39
C LYS A 80 0.81 -4.68 0.77
N PRO A 81 1.52 -4.10 -0.22
CA PRO A 81 2.76 -3.39 0.02
C PRO A 81 2.52 -1.93 0.38
N ASN A 82 3.56 -1.28 0.94
CA ASN A 82 3.66 0.17 0.98
C ASN A 82 3.96 0.74 -0.41
N MET A 83 3.63 2.01 -0.63
CA MET A 83 4.19 2.79 -1.73
C MET A 83 5.61 3.24 -1.35
N VAL A 84 6.47 3.49 -2.32
CA VAL A 84 7.84 3.99 -2.09
C VAL A 84 7.79 5.51 -1.96
N LEU A 85 8.03 6.02 -0.76
CA LEU A 85 7.82 7.41 -0.37
C LEU A 85 9.09 8.04 0.20
N SER A 86 9.15 9.37 0.28
CA SER A 86 10.02 10.05 1.23
C SER A 86 9.51 9.84 2.65
N GLY A 87 10.40 9.74 3.63
CA GLY A 87 10.02 9.73 5.04
C GLY A 87 9.17 10.94 5.39
N LYS A 88 8.24 10.78 6.32
CA LYS A 88 7.28 11.83 6.68
C LYS A 88 7.95 13.14 7.12
N GLU A 89 9.12 13.05 7.74
CA GLU A 89 9.90 14.17 8.23
C GLU A 89 11.08 14.53 7.31
N CYS A 90 11.15 13.91 6.11
CA CYS A 90 12.18 14.24 5.13
C CYS A 90 11.97 15.66 4.60
N PRO A 91 13.00 16.53 4.64
CA PRO A 91 12.89 17.89 4.13
C PRO A 91 12.54 17.97 2.65
N GLN A 92 12.97 16.97 1.86
CA GLN A 92 12.69 16.88 0.44
C GLN A 92 11.65 15.79 0.18
N GLN A 93 10.41 16.20 -0.02
CA GLN A 93 9.32 15.30 -0.38
C GLN A 93 9.35 15.01 -1.89
N ALA A 94 9.19 13.74 -2.24
CA ALA A 94 9.08 13.34 -3.64
C ALA A 94 7.69 13.74 -4.19
N SER A 95 7.66 14.08 -5.47
CA SER A 95 6.42 14.36 -6.20
C SER A 95 5.58 13.10 -6.41
N VAL A 96 4.30 13.29 -6.74
CA VAL A 96 3.37 12.18 -7.04
C VAL A 96 3.91 11.27 -8.16
N GLN A 97 4.52 11.88 -9.19
CA GLN A 97 5.09 11.13 -10.30
C GLN A 97 6.32 10.30 -9.88
N GLU A 98 7.22 10.89 -9.09
CA GLU A 98 8.40 10.18 -8.57
C GLU A 98 8.00 9.00 -7.67
N VAL A 99 6.99 9.18 -6.82
CA VAL A 99 6.45 8.10 -5.98
C VAL A 99 5.87 6.98 -6.83
N ALA A 100 5.07 7.31 -7.84
CA ALA A 100 4.46 6.32 -8.72
C ALA A 100 5.52 5.51 -9.47
N GLU A 101 6.49 6.19 -10.09
CA GLU A 101 7.58 5.55 -10.85
C GLU A 101 8.49 4.71 -9.95
N ALA A 102 8.88 5.24 -8.79
CA ALA A 102 9.72 4.51 -7.85
C ALA A 102 9.00 3.27 -7.31
N THR A 103 7.71 3.38 -6.97
CA THR A 103 6.92 2.26 -6.47
C THR A 103 6.79 1.17 -7.53
N VAL A 104 6.34 1.50 -8.73
CA VAL A 104 6.17 0.51 -9.82
C VAL A 104 7.51 -0.11 -10.20
N ARG A 105 8.57 0.67 -10.27
CA ARG A 105 9.93 0.16 -10.54
C ARG A 105 10.38 -0.82 -9.44
N CYS A 106 10.14 -0.51 -8.17
CA CYS A 106 10.46 -1.42 -7.06
C CYS A 106 9.69 -2.73 -7.20
N MET A 107 8.37 -2.67 -7.42
CA MET A 107 7.53 -3.86 -7.58
C MET A 107 7.99 -4.71 -8.78
N LYS A 108 8.26 -4.11 -9.94
CA LYS A 108 8.75 -4.81 -11.13
C LYS A 108 10.08 -5.56 -10.91
N ARG A 109 10.90 -5.14 -9.96
CA ARG A 109 12.18 -5.80 -9.66
C ARG A 109 12.05 -7.03 -8.80
N VAL A 110 10.99 -7.13 -7.98
CA VAL A 110 10.95 -8.14 -6.91
C VAL A 110 9.63 -8.90 -6.80
N VAL A 111 8.52 -8.39 -7.34
CA VAL A 111 7.22 -9.06 -7.26
C VAL A 111 7.00 -9.92 -8.50
N PRO A 112 6.84 -11.25 -8.35
CA PRO A 112 6.52 -12.11 -9.47
C PRO A 112 5.20 -11.73 -10.17
N ALA A 113 5.17 -11.83 -11.49
CA ALA A 113 3.96 -11.57 -12.29
C ALA A 113 2.81 -12.57 -12.02
N ALA A 114 3.10 -13.69 -11.36
CA ALA A 114 2.12 -14.68 -10.92
C ALA A 114 1.18 -14.16 -9.82
N VAL A 115 1.60 -13.13 -9.06
CA VAL A 115 0.72 -12.48 -8.07
C VAL A 115 -0.38 -11.72 -8.82
N PRO A 116 -1.68 -11.99 -8.59
CA PRO A 116 -2.75 -11.39 -9.40
C PRO A 116 -2.98 -9.92 -9.12
N GLY A 117 -2.68 -9.44 -7.90
CA GLY A 117 -2.95 -8.06 -7.53
C GLY A 117 -2.15 -7.53 -6.35
N LEU A 118 -1.87 -6.23 -6.42
CA LEU A 118 -1.23 -5.45 -5.37
C LEU A 118 -2.28 -4.47 -4.82
N VAL A 119 -2.60 -4.60 -3.53
CA VAL A 119 -3.58 -3.76 -2.83
C VAL A 119 -2.85 -2.89 -1.82
N PHE A 120 -2.43 -1.70 -2.22
CA PHE A 120 -1.55 -0.83 -1.43
C PHE A 120 -2.17 -0.43 -0.09
N LEU A 121 -1.33 -0.38 0.96
CA LEU A 121 -1.67 0.30 2.20
C LEU A 121 -1.47 1.81 2.05
N SER A 122 -2.11 2.61 2.90
CA SER A 122 -1.93 4.08 2.90
C SER A 122 -0.72 4.56 3.70
N GLY A 123 -0.28 3.80 4.71
CA GLY A 123 0.98 4.01 5.45
C GLY A 123 1.12 5.34 6.19
N GLY A 124 0.03 6.07 6.43
CA GLY A 124 0.07 7.39 7.06
C GLY A 124 0.07 8.57 6.09
N GLN A 125 -0.05 8.33 4.79
CA GLN A 125 -0.38 9.36 3.79
C GLN A 125 -1.77 9.96 4.09
N THR A 126 -2.03 11.18 3.64
CA THR A 126 -3.40 11.71 3.63
C THR A 126 -4.27 10.90 2.68
N ASP A 127 -5.57 11.01 2.80
CA ASP A 127 -6.54 10.32 1.94
C ASP A 127 -6.40 10.71 0.47
N SER A 128 -6.23 12.01 0.17
CA SER A 128 -5.98 12.49 -1.19
C SER A 128 -4.63 12.02 -1.74
N GLN A 129 -3.54 12.17 -0.98
CA GLN A 129 -2.21 11.71 -1.42
C GLN A 129 -2.18 10.23 -1.78
N ALA A 130 -2.76 9.38 -0.94
CA ALA A 130 -2.81 7.95 -1.22
C ALA A 130 -3.60 7.64 -2.51
N THR A 131 -4.68 8.39 -2.76
CA THR A 131 -5.50 8.29 -3.98
C THR A 131 -4.72 8.77 -5.22
N GLU A 132 -4.04 9.90 -5.12
CA GLU A 132 -3.23 10.48 -6.22
C GLU A 132 -2.09 9.54 -6.63
N HIS A 133 -1.35 9.01 -5.66
CA HIS A 133 -0.28 8.05 -5.93
C HIS A 133 -0.81 6.78 -6.60
N LEU A 134 -1.92 6.22 -6.12
CA LEU A 134 -2.55 5.06 -6.74
C LEU A 134 -2.98 5.38 -8.18
N ASN A 135 -3.57 6.55 -8.40
CA ASN A 135 -3.99 7.02 -9.72
C ASN A 135 -2.80 7.18 -10.68
N ALA A 136 -1.71 7.78 -10.22
CA ALA A 136 -0.51 7.97 -11.01
C ALA A 136 0.13 6.62 -11.39
N MET A 137 0.20 5.65 -10.46
CA MET A 137 0.68 4.31 -10.75
C MET A 137 -0.19 3.60 -11.81
N ASN A 138 -1.52 3.71 -11.73
CA ASN A 138 -2.44 3.10 -12.70
C ASN A 138 -2.45 3.77 -14.08
N ARG A 139 -1.80 4.92 -14.23
CA ARG A 139 -1.56 5.58 -15.53
C ARG A 139 -0.29 5.10 -16.22
N LEU A 140 0.57 4.39 -15.50
CA LEU A 140 1.78 3.80 -16.09
C LEU A 140 1.41 2.55 -16.91
N SER A 141 2.19 2.28 -17.97
CA SER A 141 1.99 1.11 -18.83
C SER A 141 2.70 -0.13 -18.30
N ASP A 142 2.34 -1.28 -18.90
CA ASP A 142 3.06 -2.54 -18.72
C ASP A 142 3.09 -3.03 -17.26
N LEU A 143 1.94 -2.95 -16.58
CA LEU A 143 1.76 -3.48 -15.24
C LEU A 143 1.29 -4.94 -15.34
N PRO A 144 2.07 -5.92 -14.81
CA PRO A 144 1.66 -7.32 -14.87
C PRO A 144 0.56 -7.66 -13.84
N TRP A 145 0.33 -6.78 -12.86
CA TRP A 145 -0.65 -6.96 -11.78
C TRP A 145 -1.79 -5.95 -11.88
N GLN A 146 -2.92 -6.29 -11.28
CA GLN A 146 -3.94 -5.29 -10.96
C GLN A 146 -3.47 -4.46 -9.76
N LEU A 147 -3.45 -3.13 -9.87
CA LEU A 147 -3.16 -2.25 -8.76
C LEU A 147 -4.45 -1.71 -8.16
N SER A 148 -4.62 -1.87 -6.86
CA SER A 148 -5.79 -1.42 -6.12
C SER A 148 -5.39 -0.94 -4.73
N PHE A 149 -6.36 -0.72 -3.86
CA PHE A 149 -6.14 -0.18 -2.52
C PHE A 149 -6.72 -1.10 -1.45
N SER A 150 -6.04 -1.12 -0.30
CA SER A 150 -6.55 -1.65 0.96
C SER A 150 -6.22 -0.63 2.06
N PHE A 151 -6.79 0.58 1.89
CA PHE A 151 -6.55 1.70 2.78
C PHE A 151 -7.33 1.55 4.08
N GLY A 152 -6.66 1.69 5.22
CA GLY A 152 -7.28 1.84 6.53
C GLY A 152 -7.61 3.32 6.77
N ARG A 153 -6.65 4.05 7.33
CA ARG A 153 -6.84 5.46 7.72
C ARG A 153 -7.29 6.36 6.57
N ALA A 154 -6.66 6.25 5.41
CA ALA A 154 -7.01 7.09 4.25
C ALA A 154 -8.42 6.84 3.69
N LEU A 155 -9.06 5.72 4.04
CA LEU A 155 -10.47 5.46 3.69
C LEU A 155 -11.42 5.86 4.83
N GLN A 156 -11.02 5.64 6.09
CA GLN A 156 -11.90 5.75 7.25
C GLN A 156 -11.82 7.09 7.98
N ALA A 157 -10.70 7.82 7.89
CA ALA A 157 -10.55 9.07 8.64
C ALA A 157 -11.61 10.13 8.28
N PRO A 158 -11.97 10.38 7.01
CA PRO A 158 -13.06 11.30 6.67
C PRO A 158 -14.41 10.87 7.25
N VAL A 159 -14.64 9.56 7.30
CA VAL A 159 -15.88 8.97 7.85
C VAL A 159 -15.97 9.21 9.34
N LEU A 160 -14.91 8.91 10.08
CA LEU A 160 -14.84 9.10 11.53
C LEU A 160 -14.96 10.59 11.90
N ASN A 161 -14.35 11.46 11.11
CA ASN A 161 -14.44 12.92 11.27
C ASN A 161 -15.85 13.46 11.02
N ALA A 162 -16.60 12.87 10.09
CA ALA A 162 -17.98 13.22 9.86
C ALA A 162 -18.90 12.68 10.94
N TRP A 163 -18.69 11.43 11.35
CA TRP A 163 -19.54 10.73 12.32
C TRP A 163 -19.36 11.25 13.75
N LYS A 164 -18.13 11.32 14.26
CA LYS A 164 -17.79 11.71 15.65
C LYS A 164 -18.51 10.92 16.75
N GLY A 165 -18.99 9.72 16.45
CA GLY A 165 -19.76 8.89 17.38
C GLY A 165 -21.22 9.34 17.59
N ASP A 166 -21.72 10.29 16.81
CA ASP A 166 -23.06 10.85 16.90
C ASP A 166 -24.06 10.06 16.01
N PRO A 167 -25.07 9.39 16.57
CA PRO A 167 -26.09 8.68 15.80
C PRO A 167 -26.82 9.57 14.77
N ALA A 168 -26.96 10.88 15.04
CA ALA A 168 -27.59 11.82 14.12
C ALA A 168 -26.75 12.09 12.85
N LYS A 169 -25.46 11.74 12.86
CA LYS A 169 -24.52 11.98 11.75
C LYS A 169 -24.19 10.71 10.95
N VAL A 170 -24.95 9.65 11.10
CA VAL A 170 -24.71 8.39 10.36
C VAL A 170 -24.80 8.63 8.84
N ALA A 171 -25.79 9.40 8.37
CA ALA A 171 -25.94 9.71 6.95
C ALA A 171 -24.71 10.47 6.39
N ASP A 172 -24.20 11.46 7.13
CA ASP A 172 -23.00 12.23 6.73
C ASP A 172 -21.76 11.32 6.65
N ALA A 173 -21.64 10.42 7.61
CA ALA A 173 -20.53 9.44 7.65
C ALA A 173 -20.60 8.48 6.47
N GLN A 174 -21.77 7.96 6.14
CA GLN A 174 -22.00 7.10 4.97
C GLN A 174 -21.69 7.81 3.66
N GLN A 175 -22.09 9.07 3.54
CA GLN A 175 -21.79 9.89 2.37
C GLN A 175 -20.27 10.13 2.23
N ALA A 176 -19.58 10.46 3.33
CA ALA A 176 -18.12 10.62 3.34
C ALA A 176 -17.41 9.32 2.94
N PHE A 177 -17.88 8.16 3.42
CA PHE A 177 -17.34 6.86 3.04
C PHE A 177 -17.54 6.57 1.55
N HIS A 178 -18.75 6.75 1.05
CA HIS A 178 -19.06 6.54 -0.36
C HIS A 178 -18.22 7.44 -1.27
N HIS A 179 -18.10 8.71 -0.93
CA HIS A 179 -17.28 9.67 -1.66
C HIS A 179 -15.82 9.22 -1.74
N ARG A 180 -15.21 8.87 -0.59
CA ARG A 180 -13.82 8.43 -0.56
C ARG A 180 -13.61 7.12 -1.32
N ALA A 181 -14.52 6.16 -1.18
CA ALA A 181 -14.48 4.90 -1.91
C ALA A 181 -14.60 5.11 -3.43
N MET A 182 -15.44 6.05 -3.86
CA MET A 182 -15.58 6.43 -5.27
C MET A 182 -14.30 7.04 -5.83
N CYS A 183 -13.65 7.98 -5.10
CA CYS A 183 -12.38 8.56 -5.51
C CYS A 183 -11.29 7.48 -5.66
N ASN A 184 -11.16 6.58 -4.69
CA ASN A 184 -10.23 5.46 -4.75
C ASN A 184 -10.54 4.49 -5.89
N SER A 185 -11.81 4.22 -6.15
CA SER A 185 -12.24 3.40 -7.29
C SER A 185 -11.84 4.03 -8.63
N LYS A 186 -11.98 5.35 -8.78
CA LYS A 186 -11.53 6.06 -9.99
C LYS A 186 -10.00 6.01 -10.13
N ALA A 187 -9.25 6.14 -9.03
CA ALA A 187 -7.80 6.03 -9.01
C ALA A 187 -7.30 4.65 -9.47
N ARG A 188 -8.02 3.58 -9.13
CA ARG A 188 -7.72 2.23 -9.61
C ARG A 188 -7.74 2.11 -11.14
N PHE A 189 -8.44 2.99 -11.83
CA PHE A 189 -8.54 3.02 -13.29
C PHE A 189 -7.75 4.19 -13.92
N GLY A 190 -6.93 4.91 -13.14
CA GLY A 190 -6.19 6.08 -13.61
C GLY A 190 -7.10 7.26 -14.00
N LYS A 191 -8.32 7.31 -13.47
CA LYS A 191 -9.39 8.28 -13.83
C LYS A 191 -9.74 9.25 -12.70
N TYR A 192 -9.01 9.24 -11.61
CA TYR A 192 -9.18 10.22 -10.54
C TYR A 192 -8.63 11.57 -10.97
N THR A 193 -9.32 12.65 -10.56
CA THR A 193 -8.87 14.03 -10.69
C THR A 193 -9.10 14.77 -9.37
N GLU A 194 -8.33 15.83 -9.13
CA GLU A 194 -8.41 16.62 -7.90
C GLU A 194 -9.79 17.28 -7.69
N GLU A 195 -10.47 17.65 -8.80
CA GLU A 195 -11.81 18.22 -8.74
C GLU A 195 -12.83 17.28 -8.10
N MET A 196 -12.57 15.96 -8.13
CA MET A 196 -13.44 14.98 -7.49
C MET A 196 -13.44 15.10 -5.96
N GLU A 197 -12.40 15.68 -5.35
CA GLU A 197 -12.37 15.91 -3.89
C GLU A 197 -13.42 16.92 -3.43
N SER A 198 -13.70 17.93 -4.28
CA SER A 198 -14.67 18.98 -3.97
C SER A 198 -16.09 18.65 -4.45
N ALA A 199 -16.26 17.63 -5.28
CA ALA A 199 -17.58 17.23 -5.76
C ALA A 199 -18.38 16.63 -4.59
N LYS A 200 -19.52 17.29 -4.22
CA LYS A 200 -20.48 16.67 -3.31
C LYS A 200 -20.94 15.36 -3.94
N ALA A 201 -20.92 14.28 -3.17
CA ALA A 201 -21.52 13.02 -3.60
C ALA A 201 -23.00 13.30 -3.97
N ALA A 202 -23.34 13.06 -5.23
CA ALA A 202 -24.68 13.23 -5.74
C ALA A 202 -25.60 12.13 -5.20
#